data_d860e2e6ed9d76cda8860ff4ffb640fa
#
_entry.id   d860e2e6ed9d76cda8860ff4ffb640fa
#
_cell.length_a   1.000
_cell.length_b   1.000
_cell.length_c   1.000
_cell.angle_alpha   90.00
_cell.angle_beta   90.00
_cell.angle_gamma   90.00
#
_symmetry.space_group_name_H-M   'P 1'
#
loop_
_entity.id
_entity.type
_entity.pdbx_description
1 polymer ?
#
loop_
_entity_poly.entity_id
_entity_poly.type
_entity_poly.pdbx_seq_one_letter_code
_entity_poly.pdbx_strand_id
1 'polypeptide(L)'
;MPKYVAAGVAQSLRERIEAGEWSETGRLPNERDLAAQYSVARNTMRSAIDRIASDGAVMRHVGRGTFLREDGRNGFLSIMQKISGVSPIDMMAVRQIFEPRATALAASNASAGELREIAAAYESSVAALEMEKFEHWDAELHQKIFAASRNELLNHLHEILRLIRSQEQWIDIKRRSFSEERRAIYCREHGAIVAALLRRDGEAAATAMRAHLETVSRNLFAGSGI
;
A
#
# COMPACT_ATOMS: atom_id res chain seq x y z
N MET A 1 0.04 -47.89 9.87
CA MET A 1 0.90 -46.99 10.62
C MET A 1 1.54 -45.85 9.84
N PRO A 2 1.98 -45.95 8.54
CA PRO A 2 2.63 -44.80 7.85
C PRO A 2 1.76 -43.55 7.66
N LYS A 3 0.45 -43.72 7.56
CA LYS A 3 -0.49 -42.64 7.22
C LYS A 3 -0.66 -41.55 8.30
N TYR A 4 -0.57 -41.93 9.56
CA TYR A 4 -0.70 -40.99 10.68
C TYR A 4 0.60 -40.19 10.90
N VAL A 5 1.75 -40.78 10.65
CA VAL A 5 3.05 -40.10 10.75
C VAL A 5 3.18 -39.03 9.66
N ALA A 6 2.79 -39.34 8.41
CA ALA A 6 2.81 -38.37 7.31
C ALA A 6 1.86 -37.18 7.53
N ALA A 7 0.69 -37.40 8.16
CA ALA A 7 -0.23 -36.33 8.51
C ALA A 7 0.35 -35.40 9.59
N GLY A 8 0.95 -35.96 10.63
CA GLY A 8 1.61 -35.16 11.68
C GLY A 8 2.79 -34.35 11.16
N VAL A 9 3.61 -34.95 10.28
CA VAL A 9 4.71 -34.24 9.60
C VAL A 9 4.17 -33.12 8.69
N ALA A 10 3.09 -33.37 7.94
CA ALA A 10 2.46 -32.37 7.11
C ALA A 10 1.94 -31.19 7.93
N GLN A 11 1.33 -31.45 9.09
CA GLN A 11 0.85 -30.42 9.99
C GLN A 11 2.00 -29.57 10.54
N SER A 12 3.06 -30.22 11.03
CA SER A 12 4.25 -29.53 11.52
C SER A 12 4.95 -28.70 10.44
N LEU A 13 5.00 -29.19 9.19
CA LEU A 13 5.52 -28.40 8.07
C LEU A 13 4.67 -27.17 7.79
N ARG A 14 3.33 -27.26 7.87
CA ARG A 14 2.45 -26.10 7.73
C ARG A 14 2.71 -25.04 8.80
N GLU A 15 2.77 -25.46 10.07
CA GLU A 15 3.03 -24.56 11.19
C GLU A 15 4.35 -23.81 11.03
N ARG A 16 5.40 -24.48 10.56
CA ARG A 16 6.70 -23.86 10.27
C ARG A 16 6.65 -22.89 9.09
N ILE A 17 5.89 -23.24 8.03
CA ILE A 17 5.65 -22.36 6.88
C ILE A 17 4.87 -21.13 7.32
N GLU A 18 3.81 -21.30 8.11
CA GLU A 18 3.00 -20.20 8.66
C GLU A 18 3.79 -19.30 9.61
N ALA A 19 4.75 -19.87 10.36
CA ALA A 19 5.70 -19.13 11.18
C ALA A 19 6.76 -18.37 10.37
N GLY A 20 6.74 -18.47 9.03
CA GLY A 20 7.66 -17.75 8.14
C GLY A 20 9.00 -18.44 7.92
N GLU A 21 9.18 -19.66 8.39
CA GLU A 21 10.41 -20.42 8.11
C GLU A 21 10.49 -20.65 6.60
N TRP A 22 11.65 -20.41 6.01
CA TRP A 22 11.91 -20.42 4.56
C TRP A 22 11.26 -19.29 3.73
N SER A 23 10.67 -18.27 4.35
CA SER A 23 10.10 -17.13 3.64
C SER A 23 11.12 -16.35 2.82
N GLU A 24 12.37 -16.23 3.30
CA GLU A 24 13.44 -15.54 2.60
C GLU A 24 13.88 -16.27 1.32
N THR A 25 13.91 -17.61 1.35
CA THR A 25 14.34 -18.41 0.20
C THR A 25 13.19 -18.79 -0.73
N GLY A 26 11.96 -18.73 -0.25
CA GLY A 26 10.76 -19.20 -0.94
C GLY A 26 10.80 -20.72 -1.23
N ARG A 27 11.74 -21.46 -0.66
CA ARG A 27 11.99 -22.86 -1.01
C ARG A 27 12.20 -23.73 0.22
N LEU A 28 11.51 -24.88 0.27
CA LEU A 28 11.76 -25.88 1.29
C LEU A 28 13.11 -26.58 1.05
N PRO A 29 13.79 -27.03 2.12
CA PRO A 29 14.89 -27.99 2.01
C PRO A 29 14.47 -29.24 1.23
N ASN A 30 15.42 -29.95 0.65
CA ASN A 30 15.08 -31.14 -0.11
C ASN A 30 14.50 -32.25 0.78
N GLU A 31 13.77 -33.19 0.15
CA GLU A 31 13.07 -34.29 0.85
C GLU A 31 14.01 -35.12 1.76
N ARG A 32 15.29 -35.26 1.38
CA ARG A 32 16.27 -36.01 2.15
C ARG A 32 16.62 -35.29 3.46
N ASP A 33 16.86 -34.01 3.37
CA ASP A 33 17.29 -33.22 4.53
C ASP A 33 16.11 -33.00 5.48
N LEU A 34 14.90 -32.78 4.97
CA LEU A 34 13.68 -32.73 5.78
C LEU A 34 13.39 -34.09 6.45
N ALA A 35 13.56 -35.21 5.73
CA ALA A 35 13.37 -36.54 6.30
C ALA A 35 14.33 -36.80 7.46
N ALA A 36 15.58 -36.34 7.32
CA ALA A 36 16.58 -36.45 8.41
C ALA A 36 16.20 -35.55 9.60
N GLN A 37 15.77 -34.30 9.39
CA GLN A 37 15.33 -33.40 10.46
C GLN A 37 14.16 -33.96 11.27
N TYR A 38 13.20 -34.57 10.58
CA TYR A 38 12.00 -35.15 11.20
C TYR A 38 12.19 -36.61 11.67
N SER A 39 13.38 -37.21 11.46
CA SER A 39 13.68 -38.62 11.78
C SER A 39 12.64 -39.57 11.17
N VAL A 40 12.20 -39.33 9.95
CA VAL A 40 11.22 -40.16 9.21
C VAL A 40 11.81 -40.71 7.91
N ALA A 41 11.16 -41.74 7.38
CA ALA A 41 11.54 -42.28 6.07
C ALA A 41 11.24 -41.26 4.96
N ARG A 42 12.06 -41.24 3.90
CA ARG A 42 11.87 -40.36 2.74
C ARG A 42 10.47 -40.44 2.12
N ASN A 43 9.90 -41.65 2.02
CA ASN A 43 8.56 -41.85 1.52
C ASN A 43 7.49 -41.22 2.40
N THR A 44 7.69 -41.21 3.73
CA THR A 44 6.81 -40.52 4.68
C THR A 44 6.90 -39.01 4.49
N MET A 45 8.11 -38.46 4.35
CA MET A 45 8.31 -37.04 4.08
C MET A 45 7.70 -36.65 2.72
N ARG A 46 7.90 -37.46 1.68
CA ARG A 46 7.27 -37.22 0.37
C ARG A 46 5.76 -37.17 0.46
N SER A 47 5.14 -38.14 1.16
CA SER A 47 3.69 -38.14 1.39
C SER A 47 3.20 -36.93 2.19
N ALA A 48 4.00 -36.43 3.13
CA ALA A 48 3.68 -35.20 3.86
C ALA A 48 3.73 -33.96 2.94
N ILE A 49 4.78 -33.87 2.12
CA ILE A 49 4.93 -32.76 1.14
C ILE A 49 3.81 -32.82 0.08
N ASP A 50 3.45 -34.01 -0.41
CA ASP A 50 2.35 -34.18 -1.38
C ASP A 50 1.00 -33.69 -0.77
N ARG A 51 0.78 -33.89 0.53
CA ARG A 51 -0.39 -33.37 1.24
C ARG A 51 -0.42 -31.86 1.28
N ILE A 52 0.65 -31.23 1.73
CA ILE A 52 0.69 -29.75 1.78
C ILE A 52 0.70 -29.12 0.38
N ALA A 53 1.15 -29.85 -0.64
CA ALA A 53 1.03 -29.41 -2.03
C ALA A 53 -0.40 -29.53 -2.56
N SER A 54 -1.15 -30.59 -2.22
CA SER A 54 -2.57 -30.72 -2.57
C SER A 54 -3.45 -29.68 -1.87
N ASP A 55 -3.06 -29.24 -0.68
CA ASP A 55 -3.73 -28.16 0.06
C ASP A 55 -3.29 -26.77 -0.42
N GLY A 56 -2.38 -26.70 -1.37
CA GLY A 56 -1.95 -25.46 -1.98
C GLY A 56 -0.87 -24.67 -1.22
N ALA A 57 -0.33 -25.17 -0.12
CA ALA A 57 0.69 -24.49 0.68
C ALA A 57 2.06 -24.45 -0.03
N VAL A 58 2.35 -25.41 -0.89
CA VAL A 58 3.60 -25.49 -1.64
C VAL A 58 3.37 -25.91 -3.10
N MET A 59 4.31 -25.57 -3.97
CA MET A 59 4.38 -26.06 -5.35
C MET A 59 5.62 -26.91 -5.58
N ARG A 60 5.45 -28.06 -6.27
CA ARG A 60 6.57 -28.92 -6.67
C ARG A 60 6.97 -28.65 -8.10
N HIS A 61 8.24 -28.39 -8.32
CA HIS A 61 8.84 -28.32 -9.64
C HIS A 61 9.77 -29.51 -9.84
N VAL A 62 9.48 -30.36 -10.82
CA VAL A 62 10.29 -31.53 -11.15
C VAL A 62 11.73 -31.09 -11.44
N GLY A 63 12.71 -31.68 -10.74
CA GLY A 63 14.13 -31.36 -10.86
C GLY A 63 14.56 -30.04 -10.22
N ARG A 64 13.64 -29.17 -9.78
CA ARG A 64 13.94 -27.88 -9.19
C ARG A 64 13.69 -27.81 -7.68
N GLY A 65 12.83 -28.66 -7.14
CA GLY A 65 12.51 -28.73 -5.70
C GLY A 65 11.08 -28.33 -5.39
N THR A 66 10.82 -28.14 -4.08
CA THR A 66 9.53 -27.73 -3.55
C THR A 66 9.63 -26.27 -3.11
N PHE A 67 8.76 -25.44 -3.60
CA PHE A 67 8.69 -24.00 -3.33
C PHE A 67 7.45 -23.70 -2.51
N LEU A 68 7.55 -22.74 -1.61
CA LEU A 68 6.37 -22.18 -0.97
C LEU A 68 5.46 -21.66 -2.09
N ARG A 69 4.18 -21.98 -2.02
CA ARG A 69 3.25 -21.25 -2.85
C ARG A 69 3.21 -19.84 -2.26
N GLU A 70 3.55 -18.86 -3.05
CA GLU A 70 3.19 -17.49 -2.73
C GLU A 70 1.66 -17.43 -2.73
N ASP A 71 1.05 -17.81 -1.61
CA ASP A 71 -0.28 -17.35 -1.32
C ASP A 71 -0.15 -15.84 -1.38
N GLY A 72 -1.01 -15.18 -2.17
CA GLY A 72 -0.99 -13.73 -2.29
C GLY A 72 -0.97 -13.01 -0.94
N ARG A 73 -1.26 -13.71 0.17
CA ARG A 73 -1.07 -13.27 1.56
C ARG A 73 0.39 -13.09 1.96
N ASN A 74 1.30 -14.02 1.67
CA ASN A 74 2.72 -13.88 2.07
C ASN A 74 3.42 -12.87 1.16
N GLY A 75 3.11 -12.87 -0.15
CA GLY A 75 3.54 -11.83 -1.08
C GLY A 75 3.01 -10.46 -0.66
N PHE A 76 1.74 -10.36 -0.29
CA PHE A 76 1.12 -9.13 0.19
C PHE A 76 1.73 -8.66 1.51
N LEU A 77 1.91 -9.52 2.51
CA LEU A 77 2.55 -9.18 3.79
C LEU A 77 4.01 -8.75 3.61
N SER A 78 4.77 -9.43 2.74
CA SER A 78 6.13 -9.03 2.40
C SER A 78 6.18 -7.67 1.71
N ILE A 79 5.25 -7.41 0.78
CA ILE A 79 5.10 -6.09 0.15
C ILE A 79 4.72 -5.05 1.20
N MET A 80 3.76 -5.34 2.06
CA MET A 80 3.33 -4.43 3.14
C MET A 80 4.47 -4.11 4.11
N GLN A 81 5.30 -5.10 4.50
CA GLN A 81 6.48 -4.87 5.32
C GLN A 81 7.52 -3.98 4.64
N LYS A 82 7.76 -4.18 3.34
CA LYS A 82 8.67 -3.32 2.56
C LYS A 82 8.13 -1.90 2.42
N ILE A 83 6.82 -1.76 2.22
CA ILE A 83 6.14 -0.47 2.11
C ILE A 83 6.12 0.27 3.45
N SER A 84 6.06 -0.44 4.59
CA SER A 84 6.10 0.19 5.91
C SER A 84 7.43 0.87 6.25
N GLY A 85 8.52 0.50 5.55
CA GLY A 85 9.83 1.13 5.69
C GLY A 85 10.11 2.26 4.69
N VAL A 86 9.14 2.66 3.86
CA VAL A 86 9.34 3.71 2.85
C VAL A 86 9.52 5.07 3.53
N SER A 87 10.55 5.79 3.10
CA SER A 87 10.82 7.12 3.64
C SER A 87 9.73 8.12 3.23
N PRO A 88 9.43 9.13 4.08
CA PRO A 88 8.51 10.20 3.72
C PRO A 88 8.94 10.97 2.45
N ILE A 89 10.24 11.08 2.18
CA ILE A 89 10.79 11.73 0.98
C ILE A 89 10.43 10.91 -0.27
N ASP A 90 10.67 9.59 -0.25
CA ASP A 90 10.35 8.71 -1.38
C ASP A 90 8.85 8.72 -1.66
N MET A 91 8.02 8.71 -0.60
CA MET A 91 6.59 8.80 -0.76
C MET A 91 6.15 10.13 -1.38
N MET A 92 6.72 11.26 -0.97
CA MET A 92 6.43 12.55 -1.58
C MET A 92 6.86 12.60 -3.04
N ALA A 93 8.00 12.01 -3.40
CA ALA A 93 8.45 11.90 -4.80
C ALA A 93 7.42 11.13 -5.65
N VAL A 94 6.91 10.01 -5.15
CA VAL A 94 5.87 9.23 -5.82
C VAL A 94 4.58 10.03 -5.97
N ARG A 95 4.11 10.73 -4.93
CA ARG A 95 2.93 11.60 -4.99
C ARG A 95 3.05 12.67 -6.07
N GLN A 96 4.20 13.34 -6.15
CA GLN A 96 4.46 14.38 -7.17
C GLN A 96 4.42 13.86 -8.61
N ILE A 97 4.68 12.57 -8.83
CA ILE A 97 4.57 11.93 -10.15
C ILE A 97 3.12 11.59 -10.49
N PHE A 98 2.39 10.95 -9.59
CA PHE A 98 1.10 10.34 -9.89
C PHE A 98 -0.11 11.26 -9.65
N GLU A 99 -0.11 12.07 -8.59
CA GLU A 99 -1.29 12.86 -8.22
C GLU A 99 -1.62 13.95 -9.23
N PRO A 100 -0.66 14.70 -9.81
CA PRO A 100 -0.99 15.67 -10.86
C PRO A 100 -1.64 15.01 -12.09
N ARG A 101 -1.16 13.81 -12.47
CA ARG A 101 -1.74 13.08 -13.59
C ARG A 101 -3.12 12.53 -13.29
N ALA A 102 -3.34 11.96 -12.10
CA ALA A 102 -4.66 11.54 -11.66
C ALA A 102 -5.65 12.70 -11.64
N THR A 103 -5.21 13.88 -11.18
CA THR A 103 -6.03 15.11 -11.14
C THR A 103 -6.43 15.58 -12.54
N ALA A 104 -5.49 15.55 -13.51
CA ALA A 104 -5.81 15.86 -14.90
C ALA A 104 -6.85 14.89 -15.50
N LEU A 105 -6.72 13.61 -15.23
CA LEU A 105 -7.68 12.60 -15.66
C LEU A 105 -9.06 12.81 -15.00
N ALA A 106 -9.08 13.13 -13.70
CA ALA A 106 -10.33 13.43 -12.99
C ALA A 106 -11.07 14.62 -13.61
N ALA A 107 -10.38 15.66 -14.03
CA ALA A 107 -11.00 16.80 -14.72
C ALA A 107 -11.77 16.39 -15.98
N SER A 108 -11.23 15.43 -16.74
CA SER A 108 -11.86 14.93 -17.97
C SER A 108 -12.93 13.87 -17.71
N ASN A 109 -12.70 12.97 -16.75
CA ASN A 109 -13.46 11.72 -16.60
C ASN A 109 -14.55 11.79 -15.53
N ALA A 110 -14.43 12.71 -14.55
CA ALA A 110 -15.38 12.80 -13.44
C ALA A 110 -16.81 13.12 -13.93
N SER A 111 -17.79 12.45 -13.36
CA SER A 111 -19.19 12.85 -13.48
C SER A 111 -19.47 14.15 -12.72
N ALA A 112 -20.57 14.81 -13.04
CA ALA A 112 -20.99 15.99 -12.30
C ALA A 112 -21.27 15.69 -10.81
N GLY A 113 -21.69 14.46 -10.49
CA GLY A 113 -21.87 13.99 -9.10
C GLY A 113 -20.54 13.93 -8.36
N GLU A 114 -19.54 13.28 -8.94
CA GLU A 114 -18.22 13.15 -8.35
C GLU A 114 -17.53 14.52 -8.16
N LEU A 115 -17.69 15.44 -9.10
CA LEU A 115 -17.18 16.81 -8.93
C LEU A 115 -17.83 17.54 -7.74
N ARG A 116 -19.14 17.34 -7.51
CA ARG A 116 -19.81 17.88 -6.30
C ARG A 116 -19.29 17.26 -5.02
N GLU A 117 -19.03 15.95 -5.02
CA GLU A 117 -18.46 15.26 -3.86
C GLU A 117 -17.03 15.73 -3.55
N ILE A 118 -16.21 15.96 -4.58
CA ILE A 118 -14.87 16.55 -4.44
C ILE A 118 -14.97 17.95 -3.82
N ALA A 119 -15.88 18.79 -4.33
CA ALA A 119 -16.11 20.13 -3.79
C ALA A 119 -16.58 20.08 -2.32
N ALA A 120 -17.49 19.18 -1.97
CA ALA A 120 -17.97 19.01 -0.59
C ALA A 120 -16.87 18.55 0.37
N ALA A 121 -15.96 17.64 -0.07
CA ALA A 121 -14.81 17.24 0.72
C ALA A 121 -13.85 18.42 0.95
N TYR A 122 -13.64 19.25 -0.06
CA TYR A 122 -12.88 20.49 0.07
C TYR A 122 -13.51 21.45 1.10
N GLU A 123 -14.80 21.72 1.00
CA GLU A 123 -15.51 22.59 1.94
C GLU A 123 -15.40 22.06 3.38
N SER A 124 -15.52 20.75 3.56
CA SER A 124 -15.33 20.10 4.85
C SER A 124 -13.90 20.27 5.39
N SER A 125 -12.87 20.21 4.52
CA SER A 125 -11.49 20.46 4.91
C SER A 125 -11.24 21.91 5.36
N VAL A 126 -11.89 22.87 4.69
CA VAL A 126 -11.82 24.29 5.08
C VAL A 126 -12.46 24.53 6.46
N ALA A 127 -13.58 23.88 6.74
CA ALA A 127 -14.28 23.97 8.01
C ALA A 127 -13.54 23.25 9.18
N ALA A 128 -12.65 22.31 8.86
CA ALA A 128 -11.90 21.54 9.85
C ALA A 128 -10.74 22.34 10.42
N LEU A 129 -10.87 22.80 11.67
CA LEU A 129 -9.82 23.59 12.34
C LEU A 129 -8.81 22.71 13.09
N GLU A 130 -9.24 21.53 13.55
CA GLU A 130 -8.40 20.57 14.26
C GLU A 130 -7.57 19.75 13.27
N MET A 131 -6.32 19.46 13.62
CA MET A 131 -5.38 18.74 12.75
C MET A 131 -5.96 17.41 12.26
N GLU A 132 -6.49 16.58 13.15
CA GLU A 132 -7.00 15.26 12.81
C GLU A 132 -8.17 15.32 11.84
N LYS A 133 -9.07 16.28 12.02
CA LYS A 133 -10.20 16.51 11.12
C LYS A 133 -9.76 17.05 9.76
N PHE A 134 -8.80 17.97 9.77
CA PHE A 134 -8.23 18.51 8.54
C PHE A 134 -7.54 17.42 7.72
N GLU A 135 -6.69 16.61 8.34
CA GLU A 135 -5.98 15.50 7.68
C GLU A 135 -6.94 14.43 7.14
N HIS A 136 -8.04 14.18 7.85
CA HIS A 136 -9.08 13.30 7.36
C HIS A 136 -9.69 13.80 6.04
N TRP A 137 -10.11 15.07 6.01
CA TRP A 137 -10.73 15.64 4.81
C TRP A 137 -9.73 15.90 3.68
N ASP A 138 -8.47 16.21 4.00
CA ASP A 138 -7.37 16.24 3.03
C ASP A 138 -7.22 14.88 2.32
N ALA A 139 -7.18 13.81 3.11
CA ALA A 139 -7.09 12.45 2.56
C ALA A 139 -8.32 12.08 1.71
N GLU A 140 -9.53 12.46 2.16
CA GLU A 140 -10.77 12.21 1.42
C GLU A 140 -10.83 13.00 0.11
N LEU A 141 -10.38 14.24 0.09
CA LEU A 141 -10.30 15.06 -1.12
C LEU A 141 -9.43 14.38 -2.18
N HIS A 142 -8.21 14.00 -1.79
CA HIS A 142 -7.29 13.29 -2.69
C HIS A 142 -7.86 11.94 -3.16
N GLN A 143 -8.45 11.15 -2.27
CA GLN A 143 -9.08 9.87 -2.61
C GLN A 143 -10.19 10.03 -3.66
N LYS A 144 -11.06 11.02 -3.50
CA LYS A 144 -12.14 11.30 -4.45
C LYS A 144 -11.61 11.72 -5.81
N ILE A 145 -10.53 12.51 -5.85
CA ILE A 145 -9.85 12.88 -7.09
C ILE A 145 -9.30 11.63 -7.81
N PHE A 146 -8.64 10.73 -7.08
CA PHE A 146 -8.13 9.48 -7.66
C PHE A 146 -9.25 8.58 -8.18
N ALA A 147 -10.32 8.38 -7.43
CA ALA A 147 -11.48 7.60 -7.85
C ALA A 147 -12.10 8.20 -9.13
N ALA A 148 -12.24 9.53 -9.20
CA ALA A 148 -12.78 10.24 -10.35
C ALA A 148 -11.86 10.21 -11.59
N SER A 149 -10.59 9.85 -11.45
CA SER A 149 -9.67 9.66 -12.58
C SER A 149 -10.07 8.54 -13.52
N ARG A 150 -10.93 7.59 -13.07
CA ARG A 150 -11.36 6.40 -13.80
C ARG A 150 -10.20 5.48 -14.21
N ASN A 151 -9.12 5.51 -13.46
CA ASN A 151 -7.97 4.64 -13.64
C ASN A 151 -7.79 3.77 -12.38
N GLU A 152 -8.21 2.51 -12.48
CA GLU A 152 -8.19 1.56 -11.35
C GLU A 152 -6.78 1.38 -10.77
N LEU A 153 -5.75 1.33 -11.62
CA LEU A 153 -4.38 1.16 -11.15
C LEU A 153 -3.91 2.38 -10.34
N LEU A 154 -4.22 3.60 -10.80
CA LEU A 154 -3.90 4.82 -10.05
C LEU A 154 -4.66 4.85 -8.72
N ASN A 155 -5.91 4.40 -8.71
CA ASN A 155 -6.71 4.33 -7.48
C ASN A 155 -6.09 3.35 -6.46
N HIS A 156 -5.69 2.15 -6.89
CA HIS A 156 -5.01 1.19 -6.02
C HIS A 156 -3.64 1.68 -5.53
N LEU A 157 -2.88 2.37 -6.37
CA LEU A 157 -1.64 3.02 -5.94
C LEU A 157 -1.89 4.07 -4.85
N HIS A 158 -2.96 4.86 -4.99
CA HIS A 158 -3.34 5.84 -3.97
C HIS A 158 -3.75 5.16 -2.64
N GLU A 159 -4.46 4.04 -2.69
CA GLU A 159 -4.79 3.26 -1.49
C GLU A 159 -3.52 2.80 -0.74
N ILE A 160 -2.49 2.36 -1.47
CA ILE A 160 -1.19 2.02 -0.88
C ILE A 160 -0.55 3.25 -0.22
N LEU A 161 -0.55 4.40 -0.90
CA LEU A 161 -0.04 5.65 -0.33
C LEU A 161 -0.80 6.08 0.93
N ARG A 162 -2.13 5.87 0.97
CA ARG A 162 -2.96 6.09 2.16
C ARG A 162 -2.51 5.22 3.35
N LEU A 163 -2.24 3.93 3.10
CA LEU A 163 -1.74 3.01 4.13
C LEU A 163 -0.38 3.46 4.69
N ILE A 164 0.51 3.97 3.84
CA ILE A 164 1.79 4.53 4.30
C ILE A 164 1.56 5.78 5.15
N ARG A 165 0.66 6.67 4.73
CA ARG A 165 0.32 7.91 5.44
C ARG A 165 -0.38 7.68 6.79
N SER A 166 -0.98 6.52 7.00
CA SER A 166 -1.60 6.14 8.29
C SER A 166 -0.59 5.62 9.32
N GLN A 167 0.68 5.48 8.97
CA GLN A 167 1.71 5.00 9.89
C GLN A 167 2.14 6.10 10.87
N GLU A 168 2.54 5.68 12.06
CA GLU A 168 2.86 6.56 13.19
C GLU A 168 3.95 7.58 12.82
N GLN A 169 4.99 7.16 12.11
CA GLN A 169 6.06 8.04 11.63
C GLN A 169 5.55 9.20 10.77
N TRP A 170 4.58 8.93 9.90
CA TRP A 170 3.98 9.95 9.04
C TRP A 170 3.09 10.90 9.84
N ILE A 171 2.29 10.37 10.75
CA ILE A 171 1.42 11.16 11.63
C ILE A 171 2.27 12.12 12.47
N ASP A 172 3.40 11.66 13.01
CA ASP A 172 4.30 12.49 13.79
C ASP A 172 4.94 13.63 12.99
N ILE A 173 5.36 13.36 11.75
CA ILE A 173 5.89 14.40 10.85
C ILE A 173 4.80 15.44 10.57
N LYS A 174 3.58 14.99 10.27
CA LYS A 174 2.42 15.87 10.05
C LYS A 174 2.11 16.71 11.25
N ARG A 175 2.10 16.12 12.46
CA ARG A 175 1.85 16.83 13.73
C ARG A 175 2.87 17.94 13.97
N ARG A 176 4.16 17.67 13.72
CA ARG A 176 5.23 18.67 13.85
C ARG A 176 5.15 19.78 12.80
N SER A 177 4.67 19.47 11.62
CA SER A 177 4.56 20.42 10.52
C SER A 177 3.23 21.18 10.49
N PHE A 178 2.23 20.81 11.27
CA PHE A 178 0.91 21.45 11.27
C PHE A 178 0.96 22.81 11.95
N SER A 179 0.39 23.82 11.30
CA SER A 179 0.08 25.12 11.87
C SER A 179 -1.15 25.70 11.15
N GLU A 180 -1.83 26.64 11.81
CA GLU A 180 -3.00 27.30 11.20
C GLU A 180 -2.64 28.03 9.90
N GLU A 181 -1.46 28.65 9.85
CA GLU A 181 -0.96 29.32 8.65
C GLU A 181 -0.77 28.33 7.50
N ARG A 182 -0.12 27.18 7.74
CA ARG A 182 0.09 26.14 6.73
C ARG A 182 -1.23 25.53 6.30
N ARG A 183 -2.16 25.28 7.21
CA ARG A 183 -3.50 24.82 6.91
C ARG A 183 -4.22 25.81 5.97
N ALA A 184 -4.15 27.10 6.25
CA ALA A 184 -4.76 28.13 5.40
C ALA A 184 -4.14 28.16 4.00
N ILE A 185 -2.84 27.91 3.87
CA ILE A 185 -2.16 27.76 2.56
C ILE A 185 -2.72 26.56 1.84
N TYR A 186 -2.78 25.38 2.47
CA TYR A 186 -3.30 24.15 1.86
C TYR A 186 -4.76 24.30 1.43
N CYS A 187 -5.61 24.92 2.23
CA CYS A 187 -7.00 25.21 1.85
C CYS A 187 -7.09 26.06 0.56
N ARG A 188 -6.25 27.10 0.42
CA ARG A 188 -6.23 27.92 -0.82
C ARG A 188 -5.77 27.12 -2.03
N GLU A 189 -4.75 26.29 -1.85
CA GLU A 189 -4.23 25.43 -2.93
C GLU A 189 -5.25 24.35 -3.34
N HIS A 190 -5.92 23.70 -2.38
CA HIS A 190 -7.02 22.78 -2.65
C HIS A 190 -8.17 23.48 -3.39
N GLY A 191 -8.50 24.73 -3.01
CA GLY A 191 -9.49 25.53 -3.71
C GLY A 191 -9.14 25.76 -5.17
N ALA A 192 -7.86 26.00 -5.49
CA ALA A 192 -7.39 26.15 -6.88
C ALA A 192 -7.53 24.84 -7.68
N ILE A 193 -7.21 23.70 -7.05
CA ILE A 193 -7.39 22.37 -7.66
C ILE A 193 -8.87 22.13 -7.98
N VAL A 194 -9.74 22.30 -6.99
CA VAL A 194 -11.20 22.09 -7.14
C VAL A 194 -11.80 23.02 -8.19
N ALA A 195 -11.40 24.29 -8.20
CA ALA A 195 -11.85 25.25 -9.21
C ALA A 195 -11.45 24.82 -10.63
N ALA A 196 -10.24 24.29 -10.83
CA ALA A 196 -9.80 23.77 -12.12
C ALA A 196 -10.58 22.48 -12.51
N LEU A 197 -10.83 21.57 -11.56
CA LEU A 197 -11.64 20.38 -11.78
C LEU A 197 -13.08 20.73 -12.21
N LEU A 198 -13.71 21.69 -11.54
CA LEU A 198 -15.07 22.14 -11.86
C LEU A 198 -15.16 22.78 -13.28
N ARG A 199 -14.08 23.43 -13.73
CA ARG A 199 -13.99 23.94 -15.12
C ARG A 199 -13.55 22.86 -16.12
N ARG A 200 -13.28 21.64 -15.66
CA ARG A 200 -12.75 20.52 -16.47
C ARG A 200 -11.43 20.86 -17.18
N ASP A 201 -10.64 21.73 -16.57
CA ASP A 201 -9.32 22.13 -17.06
C ASP A 201 -8.25 21.20 -16.46
N GLY A 202 -7.92 20.13 -17.19
CA GLY A 202 -6.98 19.11 -16.74
C GLY A 202 -5.55 19.62 -16.56
N GLU A 203 -5.12 20.58 -17.40
CA GLU A 203 -3.77 21.14 -17.30
C GLU A 203 -3.63 22.06 -16.09
N ALA A 204 -4.60 22.94 -15.89
CA ALA A 204 -4.65 23.80 -14.71
C ALA A 204 -4.80 22.97 -13.43
N ALA A 205 -5.62 21.91 -13.44
CA ALA A 205 -5.80 21.03 -12.29
C ALA A 205 -4.50 20.28 -11.92
N ALA A 206 -3.78 19.74 -12.92
CA ALA A 206 -2.47 19.11 -12.71
C ALA A 206 -1.42 20.08 -12.19
N THR A 207 -1.40 21.30 -12.72
CA THR A 207 -0.47 22.36 -12.32
C THR A 207 -0.74 22.78 -10.87
N ALA A 208 -2.01 23.00 -10.50
CA ALA A 208 -2.38 23.32 -9.13
C ALA A 208 -2.02 22.20 -8.15
N MET A 209 -2.26 20.92 -8.51
CA MET A 209 -1.87 19.77 -7.68
C MET A 209 -0.36 19.69 -7.51
N ARG A 210 0.42 19.91 -8.55
CA ARG A 210 1.90 19.92 -8.48
C ARG A 210 2.39 21.00 -7.51
N ALA A 211 1.89 22.23 -7.64
CA ALA A 211 2.25 23.34 -6.74
C ALA A 211 1.89 23.03 -5.29
N HIS A 212 0.71 22.44 -5.04
CA HIS A 212 0.29 22.00 -3.73
C HIS A 212 1.27 20.98 -3.12
N LEU A 213 1.61 19.93 -3.87
CA LEU A 213 2.53 18.88 -3.39
C LEU A 213 3.95 19.41 -3.15
N GLU A 214 4.42 20.39 -3.92
CA GLU A 214 5.68 21.06 -3.68
C GLU A 214 5.65 21.84 -2.36
N THR A 215 4.55 22.54 -2.08
CA THR A 215 4.35 23.23 -0.80
C THR A 215 4.30 22.26 0.37
N VAL A 216 3.55 21.16 0.24
CA VAL A 216 3.49 20.09 1.26
C VAL A 216 4.88 19.52 1.52
N SER A 217 5.62 19.15 0.47
CA SER A 217 6.98 18.61 0.59
C SER A 217 7.92 19.57 1.32
N ARG A 218 7.92 20.82 0.93
CA ARG A 218 8.72 21.87 1.56
C ARG A 218 8.40 22.03 3.05
N ASN A 219 7.13 22.03 3.39
CA ASN A 219 6.69 22.21 4.78
C ASN A 219 6.96 21.00 5.67
N LEU A 220 6.87 19.78 5.12
CA LEU A 220 7.16 18.55 5.87
C LEU A 220 8.64 18.44 6.24
N PHE A 221 9.52 18.90 5.34
CA PHE A 221 10.97 18.76 5.50
C PHE A 221 11.66 20.08 5.89
N ALA A 222 10.90 21.16 6.12
CA ALA A 222 11.43 22.41 6.66
C ALA A 222 11.95 22.19 8.10
N GLY A 223 13.24 22.05 8.27
CA GLY A 223 13.90 21.81 9.56
C GLY A 223 14.57 20.44 9.71
N SER A 224 14.36 19.53 8.77
CA SER A 224 15.17 18.32 8.64
C SER A 224 16.39 18.72 7.82
N GLY A 225 17.52 19.02 8.42
CA GLY A 225 18.75 19.47 7.72
C GLY A 225 19.29 18.41 6.73
N ILE A 226 18.47 18.08 5.73
CA ILE A 226 18.78 17.23 4.58
C ILE A 226 18.81 18.11 3.34
#